data_3806a232291c169e533bb68b6607c5b1
#
_entry.id   3806a232291c169e533bb68b6607c5b1
#
_cell.length_a   1.000
_cell.length_b   1.000
_cell.length_c   1.000
_cell.angle_alpha   90.00
_cell.angle_beta   90.00
_cell.angle_gamma   90.00
#
_symmetry.space_group_name_H-M   'P 1'
#
loop_
_entity.id
_entity.type
_entity.pdbx_description
1 polymer ?
#
loop_
_entity_poly.entity_id
_entity_poly.type
_entity_poly.pdbx_seq_one_letter_code
_entity_poly.pdbx_strand_id
1 'polypeptide(L)'
;MANFYTDNPSLKVHLTHPMMKKIVELKERDFADADKFDYAPQNFDDAMDSYDKVLEIVGEICGDIIAENAEDVDHNGPRVENGRVVYAEGTKKNLDACRKAGLMGMSMPRRLGGLNFPITPYIMAADIVSRADAGFENLWGLQDCAETIYEFASDEQKEKYIPRVCAGETMSMDLTEPDAGSDLQSVMLKASQKEDGSWVVNGVKRFITNGDSDIHLVLARSEEGSKDGRGLSMFIYDKRNGGVTVRRIENKMGIKGSPTCELVYKDAPVELVGSRRMGLIKYVMALMNGARLGIAAQSVGLSEAAYREALAYAKDRRQFGKAIIDFPAVAEILSLMKAKLDASRTLLYACSRFVDMYKIYDDIAKERKLEPEEKAEQK
;
A
#
# COMPACT_ATOMS: atom_id res chain seq x y z
N MET A 1 26.25 -5.11 -6.39
CA MET A 1 25.00 -4.92 -5.68
C MET A 1 23.99 -4.37 -6.68
N ALA A 2 22.86 -5.02 -6.83
CA ALA A 2 21.81 -4.58 -7.74
C ALA A 2 20.96 -3.50 -7.04
N ASN A 3 20.76 -2.36 -7.67
CA ASN A 3 19.91 -1.32 -7.12
C ASN A 3 18.78 -1.01 -8.11
N PHE A 4 17.55 -1.37 -7.76
CA PHE A 4 16.39 -1.32 -8.65
C PHE A 4 15.87 0.10 -8.89
N TYR A 5 16.34 1.08 -8.17
CA TYR A 5 16.10 2.49 -8.44
C TYR A 5 17.13 3.07 -9.41
N THR A 6 18.43 2.94 -9.10
CA THR A 6 19.50 3.58 -9.88
C THR A 6 19.72 2.94 -11.24
N ASP A 7 19.32 1.66 -11.42
CA ASP A 7 19.38 0.98 -12.72
C ASP A 7 18.22 1.33 -13.66
N ASN A 8 17.31 2.22 -13.22
CA ASN A 8 16.17 2.68 -14.00
C ASN A 8 16.09 4.23 -14.04
N PRO A 9 16.87 4.87 -14.93
CA PRO A 9 16.92 6.34 -15.01
C PRO A 9 15.56 7.02 -15.26
N SER A 10 14.57 6.31 -15.82
CA SER A 10 13.23 6.88 -16.05
C SER A 10 12.53 7.26 -14.75
N LEU A 11 12.83 6.58 -13.62
CA LEU A 11 12.26 6.91 -12.31
C LEU A 11 12.67 8.32 -11.88
N LYS A 12 13.95 8.67 -12.04
CA LYS A 12 14.47 10.00 -11.65
C LYS A 12 13.82 11.15 -12.46
N VAL A 13 13.49 10.91 -13.74
CA VAL A 13 12.77 11.88 -14.56
C VAL A 13 11.39 12.20 -13.97
N HIS A 14 10.70 11.20 -13.43
CA HIS A 14 9.40 11.40 -12.80
C HIS A 14 9.51 12.06 -11.43
N LEU A 15 10.53 11.74 -10.64
CA LEU A 15 10.80 12.37 -9.35
C LEU A 15 11.09 13.87 -9.52
N THR A 16 11.88 14.24 -10.53
CA THR A 16 12.26 15.64 -10.79
C THR A 16 11.25 16.42 -11.66
N HIS A 17 10.02 15.90 -11.80
CA HIS A 17 8.98 16.59 -12.59
C HIS A 17 8.65 17.95 -11.99
N PRO A 18 8.43 19.03 -12.81
CA PRO A 18 8.19 20.40 -12.31
C PRO A 18 7.07 20.57 -11.29
N MET A 19 6.00 19.73 -11.36
CA MET A 19 4.92 19.74 -10.36
C MET A 19 5.40 19.38 -8.96
N MET A 20 6.50 18.64 -8.81
CA MET A 20 7.00 18.23 -7.49
C MET A 20 7.36 19.43 -6.64
N LYS A 21 7.80 20.55 -7.21
CA LYS A 21 8.09 21.75 -6.44
C LYS A 21 6.89 22.19 -5.62
N LYS A 22 5.75 22.36 -6.27
CA LYS A 22 4.51 22.78 -5.60
C LYS A 22 3.99 21.70 -4.62
N ILE A 23 4.03 20.44 -5.03
CA ILE A 23 3.60 19.31 -4.16
C ILE A 23 4.42 19.31 -2.87
N VAL A 24 5.75 19.44 -2.96
CA VAL A 24 6.64 19.41 -1.80
C VAL A 24 6.43 20.61 -0.89
N GLU A 25 6.40 21.82 -1.44
CA GLU A 25 6.19 23.07 -0.67
C GLU A 25 4.86 23.01 0.11
N LEU A 26 3.78 22.56 -0.52
CA LEU A 26 2.47 22.39 0.12
C LEU A 26 2.47 21.25 1.15
N LYS A 27 3.04 20.07 0.83
CA LYS A 27 3.10 18.91 1.74
C LYS A 27 3.92 19.21 2.98
N GLU A 28 5.05 19.90 2.81
CA GLU A 28 5.94 20.31 3.90
C GLU A 28 5.47 21.60 4.60
N ARG A 29 4.36 22.22 4.15
CA ARG A 29 3.79 23.42 4.75
C ARG A 29 4.85 24.52 4.92
N ASP A 30 5.53 24.82 3.83
CA ASP A 30 6.68 25.72 3.79
C ASP A 30 7.78 25.34 4.80
N PHE A 31 8.02 24.03 4.94
CA PHE A 31 9.03 23.42 5.81
C PHE A 31 8.85 23.71 7.32
N ALA A 32 7.59 23.78 7.75
CA ALA A 32 7.21 24.11 9.13
C ALA A 32 7.69 23.10 10.18
N ASP A 33 8.16 21.93 9.78
CA ASP A 33 8.69 20.88 10.66
C ASP A 33 10.23 20.89 10.76
N ALA A 34 10.93 21.76 10.02
CA ALA A 34 12.39 21.78 9.90
C ALA A 34 13.13 21.83 11.25
N ASP A 35 12.62 22.60 12.20
CA ASP A 35 13.20 22.73 13.55
C ASP A 35 12.61 21.76 14.59
N LYS A 36 11.67 20.87 14.17
CA LYS A 36 10.97 19.98 15.09
C LYS A 36 11.45 18.53 15.03
N PHE A 37 11.95 18.11 13.88
CA PHE A 37 12.40 16.75 13.63
C PHE A 37 13.73 16.77 12.89
N ASP A 38 14.71 16.04 13.39
CA ASP A 38 16.07 16.01 12.84
C ASP A 38 16.14 15.54 11.38
N TYR A 39 15.13 14.79 10.92
CA TYR A 39 15.02 14.27 9.55
C TYR A 39 14.03 15.03 8.67
N ALA A 40 13.48 16.15 9.16
CA ALA A 40 12.61 17.00 8.36
C ALA A 40 13.44 17.89 7.42
N PRO A 41 13.05 18.02 6.15
CA PRO A 41 13.79 18.82 5.19
C PRO A 41 13.73 20.31 5.56
N GLN A 42 14.83 21.03 5.27
CA GLN A 42 14.97 22.46 5.53
C GLN A 42 14.44 23.33 4.38
N ASN A 43 14.38 22.77 3.18
CA ASN A 43 13.98 23.42 1.95
C ASN A 43 13.64 22.38 0.86
N PHE A 44 13.25 22.88 -0.33
CA PHE A 44 12.86 22.03 -1.45
C PHE A 44 13.99 21.10 -1.92
N ASP A 45 15.21 21.60 -2.03
CA ASP A 45 16.35 20.80 -2.53
C ASP A 45 16.68 19.66 -1.53
N ASP A 46 16.64 19.95 -0.25
CA ASP A 46 16.84 18.97 0.83
C ASP A 46 15.73 17.90 0.86
N ALA A 47 14.47 18.30 0.62
CA ALA A 47 13.36 17.36 0.48
C ALA A 47 13.56 16.41 -0.71
N MET A 48 13.95 16.96 -1.88
CA MET A 48 14.20 16.16 -3.08
C MET A 48 15.39 15.22 -2.91
N ASP A 49 16.46 15.66 -2.25
CA ASP A 49 17.62 14.84 -1.88
C ASP A 49 17.20 13.70 -0.94
N SER A 50 16.35 13.99 0.04
CA SER A 50 15.80 12.99 0.96
C SER A 50 14.98 11.92 0.22
N TYR A 51 14.10 12.33 -0.70
CA TYR A 51 13.32 11.38 -1.49
C TYR A 51 14.21 10.52 -2.39
N ASP A 52 15.20 11.12 -3.07
CA ASP A 52 16.16 10.40 -3.92
C ASP A 52 16.94 9.35 -3.12
N LYS A 53 17.45 9.71 -1.93
CA LYS A 53 18.18 8.80 -1.04
C LYS A 53 17.30 7.66 -0.49
N VAL A 54 16.08 7.96 -0.08
CA VAL A 54 15.16 6.91 0.41
C VAL A 54 14.80 5.94 -0.73
N LEU A 55 14.55 6.43 -1.94
CA LEU A 55 14.32 5.57 -3.10
C LEU A 55 15.55 4.74 -3.48
N GLU A 56 16.77 5.26 -3.29
CA GLU A 56 18.00 4.51 -3.46
C GLU A 56 18.11 3.36 -2.44
N ILE A 57 17.78 3.61 -1.16
CA ILE A 57 17.72 2.57 -0.12
C ILE A 57 16.66 1.53 -0.45
N VAL A 58 15.46 1.93 -0.90
CA VAL A 58 14.43 1.00 -1.38
C VAL A 58 14.97 0.15 -2.53
N GLY A 59 15.64 0.77 -3.50
CA GLY A 59 16.24 0.09 -4.64
C GLY A 59 17.29 -0.96 -4.25
N GLU A 60 18.12 -0.64 -3.26
CA GLU A 60 19.14 -1.56 -2.71
C GLU A 60 18.51 -2.74 -1.99
N ILE A 61 17.56 -2.49 -1.07
CA ILE A 61 16.84 -3.55 -0.37
C ILE A 61 16.09 -4.45 -1.36
N CYS A 62 15.49 -3.88 -2.38
CA CYS A 62 14.78 -4.63 -3.41
C CYS A 62 15.73 -5.51 -4.23
N GLY A 63 16.88 -4.98 -4.64
CA GLY A 63 17.85 -5.73 -5.46
C GLY A 63 18.62 -6.80 -4.68
N ASP A 64 19.05 -6.49 -3.46
CA ASP A 64 19.95 -7.34 -2.70
C ASP A 64 19.24 -8.27 -1.69
N ILE A 65 17.97 -8.02 -1.36
CA ILE A 65 17.23 -8.81 -0.35
C ILE A 65 15.93 -9.35 -0.89
N ILE A 66 15.01 -8.47 -1.36
CA ILE A 66 13.64 -8.89 -1.69
C ILE A 66 13.63 -9.78 -2.92
N ALA A 67 14.30 -9.37 -3.99
CA ALA A 67 14.37 -10.16 -5.24
C ALA A 67 15.04 -11.52 -5.04
N GLU A 68 16.07 -11.59 -4.20
CA GLU A 68 16.77 -12.84 -3.87
C GLU A 68 15.84 -13.86 -3.16
N ASN A 69 14.84 -13.38 -2.42
CA ASN A 69 13.90 -14.24 -1.70
C ASN A 69 12.64 -14.58 -2.51
N ALA A 70 12.34 -13.86 -3.61
CA ALA A 70 11.04 -13.88 -4.26
C ALA A 70 10.62 -15.27 -4.77
N GLU A 71 11.53 -16.01 -5.41
CA GLU A 71 11.24 -17.35 -5.94
C GLU A 71 10.95 -18.35 -4.82
N ASP A 72 11.76 -18.39 -3.77
CA ASP A 72 11.55 -19.28 -2.62
C ASP A 72 10.26 -18.94 -1.88
N VAL A 73 9.99 -17.66 -1.68
CA VAL A 73 8.78 -17.17 -1.01
C VAL A 73 7.51 -17.55 -1.80
N ASP A 74 7.51 -17.42 -3.14
CA ASP A 74 6.36 -17.82 -3.93
C ASP A 74 6.18 -19.34 -3.97
N HIS A 75 7.26 -20.11 -3.97
CA HIS A 75 7.23 -21.56 -4.01
C HIS A 75 6.82 -22.19 -2.68
N ASN A 76 7.43 -21.79 -1.58
CA ASN A 76 7.21 -22.35 -0.25
C ASN A 76 6.13 -21.63 0.56
N GLY A 77 5.89 -20.37 0.30
CA GLY A 77 4.78 -19.56 0.80
C GLY A 77 4.56 -19.52 2.32
N PRO A 78 3.56 -18.77 2.76
CA PRO A 78 3.09 -18.78 4.16
C PRO A 78 2.24 -20.03 4.44
N ARG A 79 2.21 -20.47 5.70
CA ARG A 79 1.37 -21.59 6.19
C ARG A 79 0.58 -21.19 7.43
N VAL A 80 -0.45 -21.97 7.74
CA VAL A 80 -1.24 -21.81 8.96
C VAL A 80 -0.77 -22.80 10.01
N GLU A 81 -0.46 -22.31 11.20
CA GLU A 81 -0.17 -23.11 12.38
C GLU A 81 -0.98 -22.59 13.58
N ASN A 82 -1.74 -23.44 14.23
CA ASN A 82 -2.55 -23.08 15.41
C ASN A 82 -3.48 -21.87 15.19
N GLY A 83 -4.04 -21.74 13.95
CA GLY A 83 -4.95 -20.65 13.63
C GLY A 83 -4.26 -19.29 13.42
N ARG A 84 -2.96 -19.28 13.18
CA ARG A 84 -2.12 -18.12 12.89
C ARG A 84 -1.29 -18.34 11.64
N VAL A 85 -0.92 -17.24 10.98
CA VAL A 85 -0.02 -17.27 9.82
C VAL A 85 1.44 -17.34 10.28
N VAL A 86 2.16 -18.27 9.69
CA VAL A 86 3.62 -18.32 9.76
C VAL A 86 4.15 -17.93 8.37
N TYR A 87 4.78 -16.77 8.27
CA TYR A 87 5.39 -16.31 7.02
C TYR A 87 6.58 -17.19 6.63
N ALA A 88 6.86 -17.26 5.32
CA ALA A 88 8.11 -17.79 4.82
C ALA A 88 9.31 -16.98 5.38
N GLU A 89 10.48 -17.62 5.50
CA GLU A 89 11.67 -16.95 6.06
C GLU A 89 12.11 -15.73 5.22
N GLY A 90 11.99 -15.82 3.89
CA GLY A 90 12.27 -14.68 3.00
C GLY A 90 11.34 -13.50 3.28
N THR A 91 10.03 -13.75 3.49
CA THR A 91 9.07 -12.69 3.84
C THR A 91 9.44 -11.99 5.16
N LYS A 92 9.87 -12.75 6.18
CA LYS A 92 10.31 -12.18 7.46
C LYS A 92 11.55 -11.29 7.27
N LYS A 93 12.54 -11.78 6.50
CA LYS A 93 13.75 -11.01 6.18
C LYS A 93 13.43 -9.71 5.45
N ASN A 94 12.51 -9.77 4.47
CA ASN A 94 12.06 -8.61 3.71
C ASN A 94 11.39 -7.56 4.61
N LEU A 95 10.46 -7.99 5.47
CA LEU A 95 9.81 -7.11 6.44
C LEU A 95 10.81 -6.49 7.42
N ASP A 96 11.77 -7.27 7.94
CA ASP A 96 12.79 -6.79 8.85
C ASP A 96 13.73 -5.77 8.20
N ALA A 97 14.09 -5.96 6.93
CA ALA A 97 14.88 -5.01 6.17
C ALA A 97 14.15 -3.67 6.01
N CYS A 98 12.86 -3.71 5.60
CA CYS A 98 12.04 -2.50 5.48
C CYS A 98 11.84 -1.79 6.82
N ARG A 99 11.60 -2.53 7.92
CA ARG A 99 11.47 -1.97 9.28
C ARG A 99 12.76 -1.27 9.73
N LYS A 100 13.90 -1.92 9.58
CA LYS A 100 15.21 -1.38 9.96
C LYS A 100 15.58 -0.12 9.17
N ALA A 101 15.14 -0.05 7.92
CA ALA A 101 15.36 1.11 7.07
C ALA A 101 14.31 2.23 7.26
N GLY A 102 13.32 2.05 8.16
CA GLY A 102 12.27 3.05 8.40
C GLY A 102 11.29 3.23 7.24
N LEU A 103 11.11 2.20 6.40
CA LEU A 103 10.28 2.26 5.19
C LEU A 103 8.80 1.88 5.46
N MET A 104 8.34 2.04 6.69
CA MET A 104 6.94 1.83 7.06
C MET A 104 6.32 3.17 7.45
N GLY A 105 5.05 3.39 7.09
CA GLY A 105 4.38 4.66 7.33
C GLY A 105 4.95 5.84 6.54
N MET A 106 5.47 5.61 5.32
CA MET A 106 6.16 6.62 4.52
C MET A 106 5.34 7.88 4.28
N SER A 107 4.04 7.76 4.01
CA SER A 107 3.12 8.90 3.77
C SER A 107 2.58 9.55 5.06
N MET A 108 2.76 8.89 6.21
CA MET A 108 2.23 9.37 7.49
C MET A 108 2.99 10.58 8.02
N PRO A 109 2.31 11.49 8.74
CA PRO A 109 2.96 12.68 9.32
C PRO A 109 4.07 12.33 10.30
N ARG A 110 5.11 13.17 10.35
CA ARG A 110 6.27 13.01 11.25
C ARG A 110 5.87 12.94 12.73
N ARG A 111 4.88 13.72 13.15
CA ARG A 111 4.36 13.69 14.53
C ARG A 111 3.79 12.31 14.95
N LEU A 112 3.46 11.47 14.00
CA LEU A 112 2.99 10.10 14.22
C LEU A 112 4.07 9.04 13.86
N GLY A 113 5.31 9.47 13.63
CA GLY A 113 6.44 8.59 13.35
C GLY A 113 6.67 8.26 11.88
N GLY A 114 5.95 8.88 10.95
CA GLY A 114 6.12 8.68 9.51
C GLY A 114 7.17 9.60 8.88
N LEU A 115 7.39 9.44 7.58
CA LEU A 115 8.34 10.26 6.81
C LEU A 115 7.70 11.52 6.20
N ASN A 116 6.39 11.65 6.25
CA ASN A 116 5.60 12.72 5.62
C ASN A 116 5.78 12.79 4.09
N PHE A 117 6.11 11.69 3.43
CA PHE A 117 6.30 11.67 1.98
C PHE A 117 5.01 12.01 1.22
N PRO A 118 5.09 12.75 0.11
CA PRO A 118 4.03 12.79 -0.88
C PRO A 118 3.70 11.39 -1.42
N ILE A 119 2.53 11.25 -2.00
CA ILE A 119 2.08 9.98 -2.62
C ILE A 119 3.00 9.57 -3.78
N THR A 120 3.47 10.53 -4.58
CA THR A 120 4.30 10.23 -5.76
C THR A 120 5.58 9.45 -5.39
N PRO A 121 6.49 9.88 -4.50
CA PRO A 121 7.66 9.08 -4.13
C PRO A 121 7.30 7.78 -3.40
N TYR A 122 6.20 7.72 -2.66
CA TYR A 122 5.70 6.47 -2.08
C TYR A 122 5.28 5.46 -3.18
N ILE A 123 4.55 5.89 -4.19
CA ILE A 123 4.16 5.05 -5.34
C ILE A 123 5.38 4.63 -6.18
N MET A 124 6.44 5.46 -6.23
CA MET A 124 7.71 5.05 -6.82
C MET A 124 8.37 3.92 -6.03
N ALA A 125 8.34 3.99 -4.71
CA ALA A 125 8.80 2.88 -3.85
C ALA A 125 7.97 1.61 -4.10
N ALA A 126 6.64 1.71 -4.22
CA ALA A 126 5.76 0.58 -4.54
C ALA A 126 6.06 -0.05 -5.92
N ASP A 127 6.33 0.74 -6.97
CA ASP A 127 6.80 0.25 -8.28
C ASP A 127 8.12 -0.55 -8.14
N ILE A 128 9.09 -0.04 -7.37
CA ILE A 128 10.39 -0.69 -7.16
C ILE A 128 10.24 -1.99 -6.35
N VAL A 129 9.45 -1.99 -5.28
CA VAL A 129 9.16 -3.19 -4.46
C VAL A 129 8.43 -4.23 -5.30
N SER A 130 7.47 -3.83 -6.12
CA SER A 130 6.70 -4.72 -7.00
C SER A 130 7.55 -5.37 -8.09
N ARG A 131 8.57 -4.66 -8.57
CA ARG A 131 9.56 -5.24 -9.49
C ARG A 131 10.37 -6.34 -8.82
N ALA A 132 10.66 -6.22 -7.54
CA ALA A 132 11.40 -7.23 -6.80
C ALA A 132 10.53 -8.44 -6.43
N ASP A 133 9.37 -8.19 -5.83
CA ASP A 133 8.37 -9.21 -5.46
C ASP A 133 6.97 -8.58 -5.31
N ALA A 134 6.11 -8.80 -6.30
CA ALA A 134 4.73 -8.33 -6.26
C ALA A 134 3.90 -8.97 -5.11
N GLY A 135 4.29 -10.15 -4.64
CA GLY A 135 3.68 -10.80 -3.47
C GLY A 135 4.06 -10.09 -2.18
N PHE A 136 5.31 -9.65 -2.05
CA PHE A 136 5.76 -8.88 -0.90
C PHE A 136 5.16 -7.47 -0.90
N GLU A 137 4.99 -6.85 -2.06
CA GLU A 137 4.31 -5.55 -2.17
C GLU A 137 2.91 -5.58 -1.57
N ASN A 138 2.14 -6.67 -1.76
CA ASN A 138 0.83 -6.84 -1.13
C ASN A 138 0.87 -6.81 0.41
N LEU A 139 2.01 -7.08 1.04
CA LEU A 139 2.19 -6.95 2.49
C LEU A 139 2.64 -5.55 2.87
N TRP A 140 3.68 -5.08 2.19
CA TRP A 140 4.32 -3.80 2.46
C TRP A 140 3.39 -2.62 2.11
N GLY A 141 2.67 -2.68 0.99
CA GLY A 141 1.75 -1.65 0.53
C GLY A 141 0.51 -1.48 1.40
N LEU A 142 0.12 -2.50 2.21
CA LEU A 142 -1.00 -2.36 3.15
C LEU A 142 -0.76 -1.33 4.26
N GLN A 143 0.44 -0.78 4.42
CA GLN A 143 0.67 0.40 5.25
C GLN A 143 -0.23 1.58 4.86
N ASP A 144 -0.69 1.66 3.61
CA ASP A 144 -1.66 2.63 3.13
C ASP A 144 -3.00 2.61 3.89
N CYS A 145 -3.36 1.51 4.51
CA CYS A 145 -4.54 1.45 5.37
C CYS A 145 -4.46 2.46 6.53
N ALA A 146 -3.26 2.87 6.95
CA ALA A 146 -3.06 3.90 7.97
C ALA A 146 -3.60 5.27 7.53
N GLU A 147 -3.66 5.56 6.21
CA GLU A 147 -4.28 6.79 5.71
C GLU A 147 -5.77 6.87 6.07
N THR A 148 -6.49 5.73 6.02
CA THR A 148 -7.91 5.69 6.42
C THR A 148 -8.08 6.00 7.91
N ILE A 149 -7.15 5.52 8.76
CA ILE A 149 -7.13 5.87 10.19
C ILE A 149 -6.82 7.37 10.34
N TYR A 150 -5.81 7.87 9.63
CA TYR A 150 -5.43 9.28 9.68
C TYR A 150 -6.56 10.22 9.24
N GLU A 151 -7.30 9.85 8.20
CA GLU A 151 -8.35 10.70 7.64
C GLU A 151 -9.65 10.69 8.47
N PHE A 152 -10.04 9.53 9.03
CA PHE A 152 -11.40 9.34 9.57
C PHE A 152 -11.49 8.94 11.03
N ALA A 153 -10.42 8.48 11.66
CA ALA A 153 -10.44 8.03 13.04
C ALA A 153 -10.34 9.20 14.04
N SER A 154 -10.63 8.94 15.32
CA SER A 154 -10.42 9.93 16.38
C SER A 154 -8.92 10.18 16.61
N ASP A 155 -8.59 11.30 17.25
CA ASP A 155 -7.19 11.61 17.53
C ASP A 155 -6.55 10.56 18.46
N GLU A 156 -7.31 10.01 19.42
CA GLU A 156 -6.83 8.92 20.28
C GLU A 156 -6.51 7.66 19.45
N GLN A 157 -7.33 7.34 18.44
CA GLN A 157 -7.08 6.20 17.55
C GLN A 157 -5.87 6.46 16.64
N LYS A 158 -5.71 7.67 16.13
CA LYS A 158 -4.52 8.04 15.32
C LYS A 158 -3.24 7.88 16.12
N GLU A 159 -3.20 8.44 17.33
CA GLU A 159 -2.07 8.37 18.27
C GLU A 159 -1.78 6.93 18.73
N LYS A 160 -2.80 6.09 18.82
CA LYS A 160 -2.68 4.70 19.24
C LYS A 160 -2.15 3.78 18.14
N TYR A 161 -2.62 3.95 16.90
CA TYR A 161 -2.41 2.96 15.83
C TYR A 161 -1.34 3.36 14.82
N ILE A 162 -1.30 4.63 14.38
CA ILE A 162 -0.39 5.05 13.31
C ILE A 162 1.09 4.91 13.69
N PRO A 163 1.55 5.29 14.91
CA PRO A 163 2.93 5.08 15.31
C PRO A 163 3.36 3.61 15.29
N ARG A 164 2.43 2.68 15.56
CA ARG A 164 2.69 1.24 15.51
C ARG A 164 2.93 0.76 14.09
N VAL A 165 2.15 1.28 13.12
CA VAL A 165 2.35 1.01 11.68
C VAL A 165 3.69 1.58 11.23
N CYS A 166 4.02 2.82 11.60
CA CYS A 166 5.32 3.42 11.29
C CYS A 166 6.50 2.64 11.91
N ALA A 167 6.30 2.02 13.07
CA ALA A 167 7.27 1.11 13.69
C ALA A 167 7.32 -0.29 13.06
N GLY A 168 6.44 -0.58 12.07
CA GLY A 168 6.48 -1.80 11.28
C GLY A 168 5.43 -2.85 11.62
N GLU A 169 4.42 -2.54 12.44
CA GLU A 169 3.24 -3.41 12.56
C GLU A 169 2.46 -3.41 11.24
N THR A 170 1.98 -4.59 10.87
CA THR A 170 1.34 -4.83 9.58
C THR A 170 -0.17 -4.56 9.64
N MET A 171 -0.75 -4.26 8.48
CA MET A 171 -2.19 -3.99 8.35
C MET A 171 -2.88 -4.95 7.40
N SER A 172 -4.21 -4.99 7.48
CA SER A 172 -5.11 -5.59 6.50
C SER A 172 -6.41 -4.81 6.35
N MET A 173 -7.12 -5.04 5.24
CA MET A 173 -8.46 -4.52 5.00
C MET A 173 -9.43 -5.70 4.84
N ASP A 174 -10.26 -5.92 5.85
CA ASP A 174 -11.14 -7.07 5.98
C ASP A 174 -12.54 -6.73 5.46
N LEU A 175 -12.67 -6.70 4.13
CA LEU A 175 -13.90 -6.27 3.47
C LEU A 175 -14.72 -7.45 2.97
N THR A 176 -14.12 -8.32 2.18
CA THR A 176 -14.76 -9.39 1.41
C THR A 176 -15.24 -10.55 2.29
N GLU A 177 -16.40 -11.10 1.94
CA GLU A 177 -16.99 -12.31 2.52
C GLU A 177 -17.23 -13.37 1.43
N PRO A 178 -17.52 -14.65 1.79
CA PRO A 178 -17.79 -15.69 0.80
C PRO A 178 -18.82 -15.29 -0.27
N ASP A 179 -19.88 -14.57 0.14
CA ASP A 179 -21.01 -14.19 -0.71
C ASP A 179 -21.06 -12.67 -1.02
N ALA A 180 -20.07 -11.89 -0.59
CA ALA A 180 -20.03 -10.44 -0.78
C ALA A 180 -18.59 -9.96 -1.06
N GLY A 181 -18.26 -9.71 -2.33
CA GLY A 181 -16.98 -9.18 -2.76
C GLY A 181 -17.15 -7.94 -3.62
N SER A 182 -17.54 -8.10 -4.91
CA SER A 182 -17.82 -6.94 -5.76
C SER A 182 -19.01 -6.13 -5.25
N ASP A 183 -20.02 -6.78 -4.71
CA ASP A 183 -21.15 -6.15 -4.01
C ASP A 183 -20.93 -6.17 -2.49
N LEU A 184 -20.16 -5.22 -1.99
CA LEU A 184 -19.91 -5.06 -0.55
C LEU A 184 -21.14 -4.59 0.23
N GLN A 185 -22.23 -4.16 -0.42
CA GLN A 185 -23.48 -3.83 0.29
C GLN A 185 -24.07 -5.06 0.99
N SER A 186 -23.80 -6.24 0.45
CA SER A 186 -24.28 -7.55 0.95
C SER A 186 -23.44 -8.13 2.09
N VAL A 187 -22.43 -7.42 2.60
CA VAL A 187 -21.63 -7.83 3.76
C VAL A 187 -22.50 -8.10 4.98
N MET A 188 -22.30 -9.25 5.62
CA MET A 188 -23.12 -9.77 6.72
C MET A 188 -22.35 -9.93 8.04
N LEU A 189 -21.03 -9.74 8.08
CA LEU A 189 -20.27 -9.73 9.34
C LEU A 189 -20.97 -8.79 10.33
N LYS A 190 -21.46 -9.32 11.45
CA LYS A 190 -22.30 -8.56 12.39
C LYS A 190 -21.42 -7.83 13.39
N ALA A 191 -21.62 -6.52 13.53
CA ALA A 191 -21.11 -5.72 14.63
C ALA A 191 -22.24 -5.48 15.65
N SER A 192 -21.96 -5.75 16.93
CA SER A 192 -22.91 -5.56 18.02
C SER A 192 -22.28 -4.67 19.08
N GLN A 193 -23.03 -3.65 19.52
CA GLN A 193 -22.62 -2.79 20.63
C GLN A 193 -23.08 -3.42 21.93
N LYS A 194 -22.19 -3.52 22.90
CA LYS A 194 -22.48 -3.99 24.26
C LYS A 194 -23.09 -2.89 25.12
N GLU A 195 -23.58 -3.24 26.28
CA GLU A 195 -24.17 -2.29 27.26
C GLU A 195 -23.19 -1.23 27.74
N ASP A 196 -21.88 -1.58 27.81
CA ASP A 196 -20.81 -0.65 28.17
C ASP A 196 -20.35 0.27 27.03
N GLY A 197 -21.02 0.16 25.85
CA GLY A 197 -20.68 0.96 24.66
C GLY A 197 -19.58 0.37 23.78
N SER A 198 -18.87 -0.66 24.21
CA SER A 198 -17.85 -1.36 23.41
C SER A 198 -18.49 -2.15 22.26
N TRP A 199 -17.68 -2.44 21.22
CA TRP A 199 -18.13 -3.18 20.05
C TRP A 199 -17.45 -4.54 19.93
N VAL A 200 -18.20 -5.53 19.44
CA VAL A 200 -17.69 -6.83 19.04
C VAL A 200 -18.21 -7.21 17.66
N VAL A 201 -17.40 -7.98 16.92
CA VAL A 201 -17.80 -8.50 15.62
C VAL A 201 -17.82 -10.02 15.59
N ASN A 202 -18.77 -10.58 14.81
CA ASN A 202 -19.00 -12.02 14.66
C ASN A 202 -19.27 -12.35 13.20
N GLY A 203 -18.64 -13.39 12.67
CA GLY A 203 -18.84 -13.91 11.32
C GLY A 203 -17.56 -14.32 10.63
N VAL A 204 -17.54 -14.30 9.29
CA VAL A 204 -16.43 -14.77 8.47
C VAL A 204 -16.06 -13.72 7.44
N LYS A 205 -14.76 -13.45 7.30
CA LYS A 205 -14.18 -12.73 6.17
C LYS A 205 -13.36 -13.70 5.32
N ARG A 206 -13.31 -13.49 4.01
CA ARG A 206 -12.59 -14.37 3.09
C ARG A 206 -11.80 -13.58 2.06
N PHE A 207 -10.74 -14.18 1.55
CA PHE A 207 -9.81 -13.57 0.60
C PHE A 207 -9.10 -12.33 1.17
N ILE A 208 -8.82 -12.32 2.48
CA ILE A 208 -8.20 -11.20 3.14
C ILE A 208 -6.68 -11.27 3.01
N THR A 209 -6.13 -10.34 2.25
CA THR A 209 -4.68 -10.16 2.10
C THR A 209 -4.07 -9.81 3.44
N ASN A 210 -3.01 -10.53 3.81
CA ASN A 210 -2.34 -10.41 5.10
C ASN A 210 -3.30 -10.52 6.30
N GLY A 211 -4.26 -11.44 6.24
CA GLY A 211 -5.38 -11.52 7.19
C GLY A 211 -5.00 -11.91 8.62
N ASP A 212 -3.73 -12.14 8.95
CA ASP A 212 -3.23 -12.28 10.33
C ASP A 212 -2.33 -11.10 10.72
N SER A 213 -2.57 -9.92 10.14
CA SER A 213 -1.86 -8.68 10.45
C SER A 213 -2.06 -8.24 11.91
N ASP A 214 -1.32 -7.21 12.32
CA ASP A 214 -1.39 -6.68 13.69
C ASP A 214 -2.60 -5.78 13.89
N ILE A 215 -2.98 -5.02 12.85
CA ILE A 215 -4.09 -4.06 12.85
C ILE A 215 -4.94 -4.28 11.60
N HIS A 216 -6.27 -4.38 11.78
CA HIS A 216 -7.19 -4.61 10.67
C HIS A 216 -8.21 -3.48 10.55
N LEU A 217 -8.53 -3.08 9.32
CA LEU A 217 -9.72 -2.29 9.02
C LEU A 217 -10.85 -3.22 8.63
N VAL A 218 -11.89 -3.31 9.44
CA VAL A 218 -12.96 -4.29 9.30
C VAL A 218 -14.27 -3.61 8.92
N LEU A 219 -14.85 -4.01 7.76
CA LEU A 219 -16.19 -3.60 7.37
C LEU A 219 -17.21 -4.55 7.95
N ALA A 220 -18.15 -4.04 8.76
CA ALA A 220 -19.18 -4.87 9.40
C ALA A 220 -20.54 -4.17 9.43
N ARG A 221 -21.60 -4.98 9.48
CA ARG A 221 -22.99 -4.51 9.60
C ARG A 221 -23.30 -4.15 11.04
N SER A 222 -23.45 -2.85 11.30
CA SER A 222 -23.75 -2.27 12.61
C SER A 222 -25.22 -1.92 12.82
N GLU A 223 -26.02 -1.93 11.74
CA GLU A 223 -27.45 -1.59 11.79
C GLU A 223 -28.30 -2.83 11.60
N GLU A 224 -29.00 -3.24 12.63
CA GLU A 224 -29.87 -4.40 12.60
C GLU A 224 -31.00 -4.24 11.57
N GLY A 225 -31.29 -5.30 10.81
CA GLY A 225 -32.32 -5.29 9.77
C GLY A 225 -31.99 -4.53 8.49
N SER A 226 -30.83 -3.83 8.43
CA SER A 226 -30.39 -3.15 7.20
C SER A 226 -29.89 -4.16 6.16
N LYS A 227 -30.10 -3.84 4.86
CA LYS A 227 -29.66 -4.70 3.74
C LYS A 227 -28.80 -3.97 2.71
N ASP A 228 -28.55 -2.68 2.90
CA ASP A 228 -27.77 -1.83 1.99
C ASP A 228 -26.46 -1.33 2.63
N GLY A 229 -25.69 -0.56 1.87
CA GLY A 229 -24.41 0.01 2.31
C GLY A 229 -24.52 0.99 3.49
N ARG A 230 -25.70 1.55 3.75
CA ARG A 230 -25.95 2.45 4.88
C ARG A 230 -26.02 1.71 6.22
N GLY A 231 -26.13 0.39 6.22
CA GLY A 231 -26.04 -0.44 7.42
C GLY A 231 -24.62 -0.81 7.83
N LEU A 232 -23.60 -0.39 7.08
CA LEU A 232 -22.23 -0.80 7.27
C LEU A 232 -21.39 0.30 7.91
N SER A 233 -20.59 -0.09 8.91
CA SER A 233 -19.63 0.75 9.60
C SER A 233 -18.22 0.17 9.48
N MET A 234 -17.21 1.02 9.61
CA MET A 234 -15.79 0.64 9.63
C MET A 234 -15.33 0.53 11.07
N PHE A 235 -14.52 -0.49 11.34
CA PHE A 235 -13.94 -0.73 12.66
C PHE A 235 -12.44 -0.99 12.56
N ILE A 236 -11.71 -0.69 13.62
CA ILE A 236 -10.34 -1.17 13.83
C ILE A 236 -10.41 -2.41 14.74
N TYR A 237 -9.79 -3.50 14.29
CA TYR A 237 -9.49 -4.65 15.13
C TYR A 237 -7.98 -4.68 15.40
N ASP A 238 -7.62 -4.81 16.68
CA ASP A 238 -6.25 -5.03 17.14
C ASP A 238 -6.07 -6.52 17.45
N LYS A 239 -5.14 -7.19 16.80
CA LYS A 239 -4.84 -8.61 16.98
C LYS A 239 -4.59 -9.01 18.43
N ARG A 240 -4.08 -8.07 19.25
CA ARG A 240 -3.82 -8.26 20.69
C ARG A 240 -5.09 -8.55 21.48
N ASN A 241 -6.25 -8.14 20.97
CA ASN A 241 -7.55 -8.33 21.62
C ASN A 241 -8.09 -9.78 21.49
N GLY A 242 -7.52 -10.59 20.60
CA GLY A 242 -8.02 -11.95 20.33
C GLY A 242 -9.39 -11.97 19.65
N GLY A 243 -10.01 -13.15 19.61
CA GLY A 243 -11.35 -13.33 19.01
C GLY A 243 -11.32 -13.54 17.49
N VAL A 244 -10.15 -13.55 16.84
CA VAL A 244 -10.00 -13.84 15.41
C VAL A 244 -9.06 -15.04 15.22
N THR A 245 -9.47 -15.94 14.32
CA THR A 245 -8.70 -17.13 13.96
C THR A 245 -8.58 -17.24 12.45
N VAL A 246 -7.39 -17.52 11.97
CA VAL A 246 -7.15 -17.86 10.56
C VAL A 246 -7.56 -19.31 10.33
N ARG A 247 -8.61 -19.54 9.53
CA ARG A 247 -9.08 -20.89 9.20
C ARG A 247 -8.19 -21.54 8.16
N ARG A 248 -7.78 -20.77 7.13
CA ARG A 248 -6.90 -21.23 6.05
C ARG A 248 -6.30 -20.07 5.29
N ILE A 249 -5.26 -20.37 4.51
CA ILE A 249 -4.71 -19.52 3.45
C ILE A 249 -5.19 -20.08 2.11
N GLU A 250 -5.63 -19.18 1.21
CA GLU A 250 -6.08 -19.56 -0.14
C GLU A 250 -4.87 -19.89 -1.04
N ASN A 251 -4.99 -20.94 -1.83
CA ASN A 251 -4.00 -21.29 -2.86
C ASN A 251 -4.25 -20.47 -4.12
N LYS A 252 -3.37 -19.51 -4.40
CA LYS A 252 -3.49 -18.57 -5.52
C LYS A 252 -2.67 -19.01 -6.72
N MET A 253 -2.95 -18.44 -7.90
CA MET A 253 -2.18 -18.67 -9.11
C MET A 253 -0.78 -18.04 -9.06
N GLY A 254 -0.60 -16.93 -8.36
CA GLY A 254 0.66 -16.21 -8.16
C GLY A 254 0.58 -15.35 -6.90
N ILE A 255 1.61 -14.53 -6.67
CA ILE A 255 1.77 -13.70 -5.47
C ILE A 255 1.52 -14.49 -4.17
N LYS A 256 2.05 -15.73 -4.13
CA LYS A 256 1.76 -16.70 -3.07
C LYS A 256 2.44 -16.35 -1.75
N GLY A 257 3.51 -15.57 -1.79
CA GLY A 257 4.20 -15.07 -0.60
C GLY A 257 3.31 -14.24 0.33
N SER A 258 2.26 -13.61 -0.23
CA SER A 258 1.26 -12.89 0.54
C SER A 258 0.16 -13.85 1.05
N PRO A 259 -0.06 -14.01 2.37
CA PRO A 259 -1.14 -14.86 2.89
C PRO A 259 -2.50 -14.22 2.62
N THR A 260 -3.32 -14.89 1.82
CA THR A 260 -4.71 -14.51 1.58
C THR A 260 -5.61 -15.41 2.40
N CYS A 261 -6.22 -14.87 3.47
CA CYS A 261 -6.80 -15.65 4.55
C CYS A 261 -8.32 -15.73 4.50
N GLU A 262 -8.85 -16.82 5.05
CA GLU A 262 -10.21 -16.90 5.57
C GLU A 262 -10.15 -16.72 7.08
N LEU A 263 -10.88 -15.70 7.59
CA LEU A 263 -10.89 -15.28 9.00
C LEU A 263 -12.23 -15.60 9.65
N VAL A 264 -12.18 -16.13 10.86
CA VAL A 264 -13.36 -16.35 11.71
C VAL A 264 -13.28 -15.42 12.90
N TYR A 265 -14.27 -14.55 13.00
CA TYR A 265 -14.48 -13.62 14.11
C TYR A 265 -15.45 -14.21 15.11
N LYS A 266 -15.08 -14.27 16.39
CA LYS A 266 -15.92 -14.73 17.49
C LYS A 266 -15.78 -13.77 18.65
N ASP A 267 -16.81 -12.95 18.85
CA ASP A 267 -16.86 -11.87 19.85
C ASP A 267 -15.59 -11.01 19.87
N ALA A 268 -15.01 -10.79 18.67
CA ALA A 268 -13.77 -10.07 18.52
C ALA A 268 -13.98 -8.58 18.87
N PRO A 269 -13.26 -8.05 19.88
CA PRO A 269 -13.39 -6.64 20.27
C PRO A 269 -12.87 -5.71 19.17
N VAL A 270 -13.62 -4.68 18.84
CA VAL A 270 -13.27 -3.70 17.80
C VAL A 270 -13.61 -2.29 18.23
N GLU A 271 -12.98 -1.31 17.60
CA GLU A 271 -13.21 0.12 17.81
C GLU A 271 -13.86 0.74 16.57
N LEU A 272 -14.95 1.48 16.75
CA LEU A 272 -15.62 2.17 15.64
C LEU A 272 -14.73 3.29 15.09
N VAL A 273 -14.57 3.34 13.77
CA VAL A 273 -13.90 4.45 13.07
C VAL A 273 -14.92 5.51 12.66
N GLY A 274 -14.68 6.73 13.11
CA GLY A 274 -15.52 7.88 12.73
C GLY A 274 -16.99 7.68 13.08
N SER A 275 -17.88 7.83 12.10
CA SER A 275 -19.33 7.77 12.29
C SER A 275 -19.92 6.43 11.82
N ARG A 276 -20.88 5.91 12.59
CA ARG A 276 -21.71 4.75 12.16
C ARG A 276 -22.32 4.99 10.78
N ARG A 277 -22.54 3.92 10.03
CA ARG A 277 -23.23 3.92 8.73
C ARG A 277 -22.43 4.54 7.57
N MET A 278 -21.21 5.03 7.84
CA MET A 278 -20.33 5.64 6.84
C MET A 278 -19.26 4.67 6.31
N GLY A 279 -19.23 3.44 6.82
CA GLY A 279 -18.17 2.46 6.52
C GLY A 279 -17.97 2.23 5.03
N LEU A 280 -19.02 1.84 4.31
CA LEU A 280 -18.89 1.57 2.87
C LEU A 280 -18.90 2.86 2.04
N ILE A 281 -19.89 3.72 2.27
CA ILE A 281 -20.17 4.86 1.37
C ILE A 281 -19.11 5.97 1.43
N LYS A 282 -18.30 6.00 2.47
CA LYS A 282 -17.23 7.00 2.63
C LYS A 282 -15.86 6.34 2.84
N TYR A 283 -15.69 5.56 3.91
CA TYR A 283 -14.37 5.10 4.35
C TYR A 283 -13.78 4.03 3.44
N VAL A 284 -14.55 3.01 3.05
CA VAL A 284 -14.10 2.00 2.09
C VAL A 284 -13.86 2.61 0.71
N MET A 285 -14.68 3.57 0.28
CA MET A 285 -14.48 4.22 -1.01
C MET A 285 -13.17 5.02 -1.05
N ALA A 286 -12.82 5.73 0.01
CA ALA A 286 -11.55 6.43 0.13
C ALA A 286 -10.36 5.44 0.15
N LEU A 287 -10.44 4.41 1.00
CA LEU A 287 -9.45 3.32 1.08
C LEU A 287 -9.19 2.67 -0.29
N MET A 288 -10.26 2.31 -1.00
CA MET A 288 -10.16 1.67 -2.32
C MET A 288 -9.59 2.59 -3.40
N ASN A 289 -9.77 3.91 -3.29
CA ASN A 289 -9.16 4.85 -4.23
C ASN A 289 -7.63 4.87 -4.08
N GLY A 290 -7.10 4.86 -2.86
CA GLY A 290 -5.66 4.69 -2.60
C GLY A 290 -5.13 3.35 -3.09
N ALA A 291 -5.82 2.25 -2.74
CA ALA A 291 -5.43 0.90 -3.15
C ALA A 291 -5.36 0.72 -4.67
N ARG A 292 -6.22 1.39 -5.46
CA ARG A 292 -6.15 1.35 -6.94
C ARG A 292 -4.83 1.90 -7.49
N LEU A 293 -4.30 2.94 -6.88
CA LEU A 293 -3.01 3.52 -7.28
C LEU A 293 -1.86 2.55 -6.95
N GLY A 294 -1.90 1.90 -5.76
CA GLY A 294 -0.96 0.85 -5.37
C GLY A 294 -0.95 -0.34 -6.33
N ILE A 295 -2.14 -0.84 -6.72
CA ILE A 295 -2.25 -1.94 -7.71
C ILE A 295 -1.75 -1.52 -9.11
N ALA A 296 -1.92 -0.26 -9.49
CA ALA A 296 -1.33 0.24 -10.73
C ALA A 296 0.20 0.25 -10.66
N ALA A 297 0.79 0.66 -9.53
CA ALA A 297 2.23 0.58 -9.29
C ALA A 297 2.73 -0.88 -9.33
N GLN A 298 2.01 -1.79 -8.67
CA GLN A 298 2.31 -3.23 -8.69
C GLN A 298 2.33 -3.77 -10.14
N SER A 299 1.37 -3.39 -10.96
CA SER A 299 1.30 -3.82 -12.36
C SER A 299 2.46 -3.28 -13.19
N VAL A 300 2.90 -2.04 -12.94
CA VAL A 300 4.05 -1.42 -13.64
C VAL A 300 5.35 -2.09 -13.21
N GLY A 301 5.57 -2.30 -11.91
CA GLY A 301 6.77 -2.98 -11.39
C GLY A 301 6.90 -4.41 -11.91
N LEU A 302 5.81 -5.18 -11.89
CA LEU A 302 5.77 -6.53 -12.45
C LEU A 302 6.07 -6.55 -13.96
N SER A 303 5.54 -5.57 -14.70
CA SER A 303 5.81 -5.41 -16.14
C SER A 303 7.28 -5.06 -16.42
N GLU A 304 7.91 -4.24 -15.56
CA GLU A 304 9.35 -3.94 -15.63
C GLU A 304 10.19 -5.22 -15.44
N ALA A 305 9.88 -6.03 -14.43
CA ALA A 305 10.56 -7.30 -14.19
C ALA A 305 10.46 -8.22 -15.41
N ALA A 306 9.24 -8.43 -15.91
CA ALA A 306 9.00 -9.28 -17.08
C ALA A 306 9.71 -8.78 -18.36
N TYR A 307 9.73 -7.46 -18.57
CA TYR A 307 10.42 -6.88 -19.72
C TYR A 307 11.94 -7.10 -19.62
N ARG A 308 12.54 -6.91 -18.45
CA ARG A 308 13.99 -7.09 -18.25
C ARG A 308 14.43 -8.52 -18.46
N GLU A 309 13.69 -9.48 -17.94
CA GLU A 309 13.93 -10.92 -18.16
C GLU A 309 13.82 -11.28 -19.63
N ALA A 310 12.75 -10.84 -20.30
CA ALA A 310 12.55 -11.09 -21.74
C ALA A 310 13.69 -10.47 -22.57
N LEU A 311 14.13 -9.25 -22.24
CA LEU A 311 15.20 -8.56 -22.94
C LEU A 311 16.57 -9.27 -22.73
N ALA A 312 16.86 -9.67 -21.50
CA ALA A 312 18.11 -10.40 -21.17
C ALA A 312 18.16 -11.73 -21.90
N TYR A 313 17.08 -12.51 -21.85
CA TYR A 313 16.98 -13.78 -22.58
C TYR A 313 17.14 -13.58 -24.10
N ALA A 314 16.48 -12.58 -24.69
CA ALA A 314 16.55 -12.33 -26.12
C ALA A 314 17.94 -11.91 -26.62
N LYS A 315 18.73 -11.28 -25.77
CA LYS A 315 20.14 -10.92 -26.05
C LYS A 315 21.07 -12.12 -25.95
N ASP A 316 20.81 -13.05 -25.02
CA ASP A 316 21.66 -14.23 -24.79
C ASP A 316 21.32 -15.39 -25.73
N ARG A 317 20.04 -15.70 -25.92
CA ARG A 317 19.58 -16.83 -26.73
C ARG A 317 19.94 -16.67 -28.21
N ARG A 318 20.62 -17.67 -28.76
CA ARG A 318 21.03 -17.69 -30.19
C ARG A 318 20.25 -18.72 -30.99
N GLN A 319 19.82 -18.34 -32.20
CA GLN A 319 19.26 -19.21 -33.24
C GLN A 319 19.74 -18.73 -34.63
N PHE A 320 19.97 -19.63 -35.53
CA PHE A 320 20.43 -19.32 -36.90
C PHE A 320 21.70 -18.42 -36.93
N GLY A 321 22.61 -18.64 -35.99
CA GLY A 321 23.89 -17.93 -35.89
C GLY A 321 23.87 -16.54 -35.30
N LYS A 322 22.71 -16.02 -34.83
CA LYS A 322 22.58 -14.69 -34.22
C LYS A 322 21.70 -14.70 -32.98
N ALA A 323 21.79 -13.65 -32.16
CA ALA A 323 20.88 -13.48 -31.01
C ALA A 323 19.43 -13.33 -31.49
N ILE A 324 18.45 -13.85 -30.71
CA ILE A 324 17.06 -13.79 -31.15
C ILE A 324 16.49 -12.37 -31.19
N ILE A 325 17.10 -11.43 -30.44
CA ILE A 325 16.73 -10.02 -30.52
C ILE A 325 16.95 -9.42 -31.92
N ASP A 326 17.87 -9.99 -32.71
CA ASP A 326 18.16 -9.53 -34.08
C ASP A 326 17.12 -9.98 -35.11
N PHE A 327 16.09 -10.74 -34.69
CA PHE A 327 14.96 -11.08 -35.53
C PHE A 327 13.88 -10.00 -35.44
N PRO A 328 13.39 -9.46 -36.60
CA PRO A 328 12.42 -8.36 -36.59
C PRO A 328 11.18 -8.59 -35.70
N ALA A 329 10.61 -9.81 -35.77
CA ALA A 329 9.43 -10.16 -34.96
C ALA A 329 9.70 -10.10 -33.43
N VAL A 330 10.89 -10.56 -32.99
CA VAL A 330 11.26 -10.48 -31.55
C VAL A 330 11.56 -9.04 -31.13
N ALA A 331 12.29 -8.31 -31.99
CA ALA A 331 12.57 -6.89 -31.73
C ALA A 331 11.29 -6.04 -31.65
N GLU A 332 10.30 -6.31 -32.50
CA GLU A 332 9.00 -5.65 -32.50
C GLU A 332 8.24 -5.89 -31.19
N ILE A 333 8.16 -7.15 -30.70
CA ILE A 333 7.52 -7.51 -29.44
C ILE A 333 8.17 -6.79 -28.27
N LEU A 334 9.50 -6.81 -28.17
CA LEU A 334 10.24 -6.14 -27.09
C LEU A 334 10.07 -4.62 -27.15
N SER A 335 10.07 -4.04 -28.35
CA SER A 335 9.82 -2.60 -28.52
C SER A 335 8.41 -2.21 -28.07
N LEU A 336 7.41 -3.03 -28.38
CA LEU A 336 6.03 -2.81 -27.95
C LEU A 336 5.88 -2.96 -26.42
N MET A 337 6.55 -3.96 -25.81
CA MET A 337 6.58 -4.13 -24.36
C MET A 337 7.16 -2.87 -23.69
N LYS A 338 8.31 -2.39 -24.18
CA LYS A 338 8.95 -1.18 -23.65
C LYS A 338 8.07 0.06 -23.79
N ALA A 339 7.47 0.27 -24.95
CA ALA A 339 6.60 1.43 -25.18
C ALA A 339 5.36 1.41 -24.26
N LYS A 340 4.73 0.25 -24.08
CA LYS A 340 3.60 0.10 -23.16
C LYS A 340 4.00 0.33 -21.69
N LEU A 341 5.15 -0.20 -21.27
CA LEU A 341 5.68 -0.03 -19.92
C LEU A 341 5.95 1.46 -19.63
N ASP A 342 6.63 2.16 -20.54
CA ASP A 342 6.94 3.58 -20.35
C ASP A 342 5.67 4.46 -20.33
N ALA A 343 4.70 4.16 -21.20
CA ALA A 343 3.42 4.85 -21.21
C ALA A 343 2.63 4.60 -19.92
N SER A 344 2.58 3.36 -19.43
CA SER A 344 1.89 3.00 -18.20
C SER A 344 2.53 3.67 -16.98
N ARG A 345 3.88 3.67 -16.90
CA ARG A 345 4.62 4.34 -15.82
C ARG A 345 4.40 5.86 -15.85
N THR A 346 4.41 6.46 -17.03
CA THR A 346 4.14 7.90 -17.18
C THR A 346 2.73 8.25 -16.70
N LEU A 347 1.73 7.46 -17.06
CA LEU A 347 0.36 7.65 -16.60
C LEU A 347 0.24 7.47 -15.08
N LEU A 348 0.86 6.42 -14.53
CA LEU A 348 0.88 6.16 -13.09
C LEU A 348 1.38 7.38 -12.30
N TYR A 349 2.55 7.92 -12.67
CA TYR A 349 3.11 9.05 -11.93
C TYR A 349 2.42 10.38 -12.23
N ALA A 350 1.81 10.54 -13.40
CA ALA A 350 0.91 11.67 -13.64
C ALA A 350 -0.29 11.63 -12.69
N CYS A 351 -0.96 10.47 -12.59
CA CYS A 351 -2.06 10.26 -11.64
C CYS A 351 -1.62 10.48 -10.19
N SER A 352 -0.44 9.97 -9.79
CA SER A 352 0.08 10.12 -8.41
C SER A 352 0.23 11.59 -8.03
N ARG A 353 0.78 12.43 -8.93
CA ARG A 353 0.92 13.88 -8.70
C ARG A 353 -0.41 14.59 -8.57
N PHE A 354 -1.43 14.20 -9.34
CA PHE A 354 -2.77 14.76 -9.18
C PHE A 354 -3.43 14.33 -7.87
N VAL A 355 -3.19 13.08 -7.44
CA VAL A 355 -3.65 12.58 -6.13
C VAL A 355 -2.95 13.33 -4.99
N ASP A 356 -1.65 13.62 -5.11
CA ASP A 356 -0.92 14.49 -4.17
C ASP A 356 -1.62 15.85 -4.03
N MET A 357 -1.83 16.54 -5.14
CA MET A 357 -2.47 17.87 -5.15
C MET A 357 -3.87 17.81 -4.52
N TYR A 358 -4.68 16.82 -4.92
CA TYR A 358 -6.03 16.65 -4.38
C TYR A 358 -6.02 16.44 -2.85
N LYS A 359 -5.21 15.49 -2.34
CA LYS A 359 -5.14 15.17 -0.91
C LYS A 359 -4.60 16.33 -0.08
N ILE A 360 -3.55 17.01 -0.55
CA ILE A 360 -2.98 18.14 0.16
C ILE A 360 -4.01 19.29 0.27
N TYR A 361 -4.71 19.60 -0.80
CA TYR A 361 -5.77 20.60 -0.73
C TYR A 361 -6.98 20.18 0.10
N ASP A 362 -7.31 18.89 0.12
CA ASP A 362 -8.35 18.37 1.01
C ASP A 362 -7.96 18.56 2.49
N ASP A 363 -6.70 18.32 2.82
CA ASP A 363 -6.17 18.55 4.17
C ASP A 363 -6.16 20.04 4.54
N ILE A 364 -5.72 20.92 3.64
CA ILE A 364 -5.77 22.35 3.84
C ILE A 364 -7.21 22.85 4.03
N ALA A 365 -8.16 22.27 3.28
CA ALA A 365 -9.57 22.62 3.37
C ALA A 365 -10.22 22.28 4.71
N LYS A 366 -9.65 21.32 5.47
CA LYS A 366 -10.09 21.02 6.85
C LYS A 366 -9.66 22.08 7.86
N GLU A 367 -8.57 22.79 7.57
CA GLU A 367 -8.00 23.81 8.46
C GLU A 367 -8.48 25.24 8.10
N ARG A 368 -8.62 25.54 6.83
CA ARG A 368 -9.07 26.86 6.31
C ARG A 368 -9.83 26.73 4.99
N LYS A 369 -10.54 27.78 4.62
CA LYS A 369 -11.19 27.85 3.31
C LYS A 369 -10.12 27.98 2.21
N LEU A 370 -10.23 27.17 1.16
CA LEU A 370 -9.36 27.28 -0.01
C LEU A 370 -9.63 28.56 -0.81
N GLU A 371 -8.58 29.17 -1.30
CA GLU A 371 -8.65 30.30 -2.24
C GLU A 371 -9.19 29.83 -3.62
N PRO A 372 -9.69 30.74 -4.47
CA PRO A 372 -10.26 30.37 -5.76
C PRO A 372 -9.31 29.59 -6.68
N GLU A 373 -8.01 29.93 -6.66
CA GLU A 373 -6.96 29.28 -7.43
C GLU A 373 -6.70 27.86 -6.90
N GLU A 374 -6.60 27.70 -5.57
CA GLU A 374 -6.43 26.39 -4.91
C GLU A 374 -7.59 25.43 -5.21
N LYS A 375 -8.82 25.95 -5.24
CA LYS A 375 -10.01 25.18 -5.63
C LYS A 375 -10.00 24.76 -7.10
N ALA A 376 -9.42 25.56 -7.97
CA ALA A 376 -9.29 25.23 -9.38
C ALA A 376 -8.26 24.12 -9.58
N GLU A 377 -7.18 24.14 -8.81
CA GLU A 377 -6.12 23.13 -8.86
C GLU A 377 -6.49 21.81 -8.17
N GLN A 378 -7.40 21.84 -7.19
CA GLN A 378 -7.94 20.64 -6.55
C GLN A 378 -8.82 19.80 -7.49
N LYS A 379 -9.45 20.43 -8.50
CA LYS A 379 -10.36 19.77 -9.46
C LYS A 379 -9.62 19.10 -10.61
#